data_c7e784e1ced0e165c431101e1b0d4040
#
_entry.id   c7e784e1ced0e165c431101e1b0d4040
#
_cell.length_a   1.000
_cell.length_b   1.000
_cell.length_c   1.000
_cell.angle_alpha   90.00
_cell.angle_beta   90.00
_cell.angle_gamma   90.00
#
_symmetry.space_group_name_H-M   'P 1'
#
loop_
_entity.id
_entity.type
_entity.pdbx_description
1 polymer ?
#
loop_
_entity_poly.entity_id
_entity_poly.type
_entity_poly.pdbx_seq_one_letter_code
_entity_poly.pdbx_strand_id
1 'polypeptide(L)'
;MGTFLTEEYQFSHSAFQRAFYTMSLCLFQSRPTATPTKMRYVDLLAWCFLSCCLGGCASSLPWIDSQQAALEKEKYGLNADQRIKELRQQAKKLRGDDSEAQEEFSRELVNEMLAEHDPRVRAEILHLCADFDNPSSLAICIGGLNDPDTLVRIAACDAWLQIGGDEAVQYLANRFRSDEDVDVRLHAIRDLGALGNEAAIPVLAEALESPDPAVQFRAVASLKEVSGRDLGNDVNAWREWAVDPAAYREEWSVAEVWRKIF
;
A
#
# COMPACT_ATOMS: atom_id res chain seq x y z
N MET A 1 7.19 29.35 33.38
CA MET A 1 6.24 28.48 34.11
C MET A 1 6.15 27.18 33.35
N GLY A 2 7.02 26.19 33.63
CA GLY A 2 7.09 24.96 32.86
C GLY A 2 8.26 24.10 33.31
N THR A 3 8.19 23.54 34.52
CA THR A 3 9.11 22.48 34.97
C THR A 3 8.45 21.76 36.14
N PHE A 4 7.49 20.84 35.87
CA PHE A 4 6.91 20.02 36.93
C PHE A 4 6.21 18.70 36.44
N LEU A 5 6.58 18.12 35.30
CA LEU A 5 5.95 16.87 34.84
C LEU A 5 6.92 15.76 34.43
N THR A 6 8.23 15.88 34.71
CA THR A 6 9.20 14.84 34.31
C THR A 6 9.73 13.98 35.45
N GLU A 7 9.39 14.23 36.71
CA GLU A 7 9.94 13.50 37.86
C GLU A 7 9.10 12.28 38.32
N GLU A 8 7.83 12.21 38.05
CA GLU A 8 7.02 11.09 38.54
C GLU A 8 7.18 9.78 37.70
N TYR A 9 7.60 9.87 36.44
CA TYR A 9 7.75 8.66 35.61
C TYR A 9 9.06 7.90 35.84
N GLN A 10 10.12 8.55 36.34
CA GLN A 10 11.38 7.88 36.65
C GLN A 10 11.37 7.18 38.04
N PHE A 11 10.48 7.59 38.94
CA PHE A 11 10.43 6.99 40.28
C PHE A 11 9.79 5.62 40.33
N SER A 12 8.87 5.32 39.45
CA SER A 12 8.18 4.01 39.37
C SER A 12 9.09 2.87 38.88
N HIS A 13 10.01 3.16 37.92
CA HIS A 13 10.89 2.14 37.36
C HIS A 13 12.02 1.70 38.33
N SER A 14 12.52 2.62 39.16
CA SER A 14 13.58 2.33 40.11
C SER A 14 13.09 1.58 41.35
N ALA A 15 11.83 1.82 41.75
CA ALA A 15 11.23 1.11 42.88
C ALA A 15 10.94 -0.36 42.54
N PHE A 16 10.51 -0.63 41.32
CA PHE A 16 10.25 -2.01 40.84
C PHE A 16 11.53 -2.82 40.68
N GLN A 17 12.61 -2.20 40.17
CA GLN A 17 13.91 -2.86 40.07
C GLN A 17 14.55 -3.14 41.44
N ARG A 18 14.39 -2.28 42.46
CA ARG A 18 14.89 -2.52 43.80
C ARG A 18 14.12 -3.61 44.53
N ALA A 19 12.82 -3.70 44.36
CA ALA A 19 12.00 -4.78 44.90
C ALA A 19 12.40 -6.16 44.33
N PHE A 20 12.75 -6.19 43.04
CA PHE A 20 13.19 -7.43 42.37
C PHE A 20 14.59 -7.90 42.85
N TYR A 21 15.50 -6.95 43.08
CA TYR A 21 16.85 -7.29 43.57
C TYR A 21 16.82 -7.79 45.03
N THR A 22 15.98 -7.19 45.87
CA THR A 22 15.85 -7.63 47.29
C THR A 22 15.14 -8.97 47.42
N MET A 23 14.15 -9.29 46.56
CA MET A 23 13.50 -10.60 46.56
C MET A 23 14.39 -11.70 46.00
N SER A 24 15.27 -11.41 45.03
CA SER A 24 16.24 -12.36 44.50
C SER A 24 17.35 -12.66 45.51
N LEU A 25 17.77 -11.69 46.33
CA LEU A 25 18.78 -11.88 47.38
C LEU A 25 18.24 -12.65 48.61
N CYS A 26 16.98 -12.45 48.97
CA CYS A 26 16.35 -13.22 50.08
C CYS A 26 16.15 -14.68 49.74
N LEU A 27 15.94 -15.05 48.50
CA LEU A 27 15.78 -16.44 48.04
C LEU A 27 17.12 -17.19 47.96
N PHE A 28 18.26 -16.45 47.93
CA PHE A 28 19.60 -17.06 47.86
C PHE A 28 20.23 -17.33 49.26
N GLN A 29 19.73 -16.68 50.32
CA GLN A 29 20.29 -16.80 51.67
C GLN A 29 19.69 -17.88 52.54
N SER A 30 18.66 -18.61 52.12
CA SER A 30 18.03 -19.68 52.87
C SER A 30 18.31 -21.06 52.25
N ARG A 31 19.60 -21.48 52.17
CA ARG A 31 19.93 -22.87 51.89
C ARG A 31 20.36 -23.56 53.16
N PRO A 32 19.59 -24.53 53.69
CA PRO A 32 20.12 -25.53 54.59
C PRO A 32 20.95 -26.54 53.79
N THR A 33 22.09 -26.91 54.32
CA THR A 33 22.98 -27.99 53.84
C THR A 33 22.25 -29.34 53.86
N ALA A 34 21.81 -29.80 52.71
CA ALA A 34 21.29 -31.18 52.54
C ALA A 34 21.73 -31.73 51.18
N THR A 35 22.17 -32.97 51.20
CA THR A 35 22.70 -33.86 50.16
C THR A 35 21.97 -33.83 48.84
N PRO A 36 22.62 -34.12 47.67
CA PRO A 36 22.03 -34.03 46.35
C PRO A 36 21.04 -35.16 46.11
N THR A 37 19.79 -34.93 46.43
CA THR A 37 18.69 -35.81 45.98
C THR A 37 18.27 -35.35 44.60
N LYS A 38 18.09 -36.35 43.72
CA LYS A 38 17.71 -36.23 42.30
C LYS A 38 16.61 -35.18 42.13
N MET A 39 16.97 -34.06 41.49
CA MET A 39 16.05 -33.03 41.09
C MET A 39 15.01 -33.65 40.12
N ARG A 40 13.75 -33.69 40.52
CA ARG A 40 12.67 -34.29 39.73
C ARG A 40 12.45 -33.42 38.49
N TYR A 41 12.25 -34.07 37.36
CA TYR A 41 11.97 -33.41 36.06
C TYR A 41 10.87 -32.34 36.14
N VAL A 42 9.96 -32.48 37.08
CA VAL A 42 8.86 -31.55 37.36
C VAL A 42 9.36 -30.18 37.85
N ASP A 43 10.45 -30.15 38.64
CA ASP A 43 11.01 -28.87 39.16
C ASP A 43 11.77 -28.12 38.08
N LEU A 44 12.41 -28.83 37.14
CA LEU A 44 13.07 -28.23 35.97
C LEU A 44 12.05 -27.65 35.00
N LEU A 45 10.93 -28.32 34.76
CA LEU A 45 9.85 -27.83 33.90
C LEU A 45 9.14 -26.62 34.52
N ALA A 46 8.94 -26.62 35.85
CA ALA A 46 8.38 -25.47 36.56
C ALA A 46 9.31 -24.23 36.48
N TRP A 47 10.63 -24.43 36.58
CA TRP A 47 11.62 -23.37 36.43
C TRP A 47 11.72 -22.83 34.99
N CYS A 48 11.66 -23.72 33.99
CA CYS A 48 11.59 -23.30 32.58
C CYS A 48 10.29 -22.54 32.27
N PHE A 49 9.15 -22.99 32.80
CA PHE A 49 7.88 -22.30 32.64
C PHE A 49 7.87 -20.91 33.31
N LEU A 50 8.42 -20.80 34.53
CA LEU A 50 8.54 -19.54 35.24
C LEU A 50 9.54 -18.59 34.56
N SER A 51 10.62 -19.10 33.99
CA SER A 51 11.61 -18.33 33.24
C SER A 51 11.08 -17.86 31.87
N CYS A 52 10.28 -18.65 31.16
CA CYS A 52 9.60 -18.26 29.96
C CYS A 52 8.50 -17.21 30.21
N CYS A 53 7.80 -17.29 31.33
CA CYS A 53 6.77 -16.32 31.71
C CYS A 53 7.36 -14.96 32.16
N LEU A 54 8.61 -14.94 32.69
CA LEU A 54 9.28 -13.72 33.16
C LEU A 54 10.25 -13.13 32.15
N GLY A 55 10.60 -13.84 31.08
CA GLY A 55 11.53 -13.43 30.04
C GLY A 55 10.84 -13.03 28.76
N GLY A 56 10.23 -11.86 28.72
CA GLY A 56 10.17 -11.08 27.47
C GLY A 56 9.07 -11.34 26.47
N CYS A 57 7.88 -11.85 26.83
CA CYS A 57 6.72 -11.86 25.92
C CYS A 57 5.47 -11.15 26.51
N ALA A 58 5.66 -10.23 27.45
CA ALA A 58 4.54 -9.41 27.95
C ALA A 58 4.02 -8.39 26.95
N SER A 59 4.79 -8.10 25.89
CA SER A 59 4.41 -7.16 24.82
C SER A 59 3.46 -7.73 23.76
N SER A 60 3.10 -9.03 23.84
CA SER A 60 2.24 -9.68 22.85
C SER A 60 0.95 -10.26 23.43
N LEU A 61 0.50 -9.78 24.60
CA LEU A 61 -0.81 -10.16 25.11
C LEU A 61 -1.90 -9.31 24.45
N PRO A 62 -2.82 -9.92 23.66
CA PRO A 62 -3.80 -9.17 22.85
C PRO A 62 -4.66 -8.17 23.62
N TRP A 63 -4.86 -8.40 24.93
CA TRP A 63 -5.64 -7.50 25.77
C TRP A 63 -4.87 -6.27 26.26
N ILE A 64 -3.52 -6.36 26.37
CA ILE A 64 -2.67 -5.19 26.70
C ILE A 64 -2.60 -4.27 25.49
N ASP A 65 -2.38 -4.84 24.29
CA ASP A 65 -2.37 -4.08 23.05
C ASP A 65 -3.71 -3.38 22.78
N SER A 66 -4.83 -4.05 23.12
CA SER A 66 -6.16 -3.45 22.93
C SER A 66 -6.43 -2.30 23.90
N GLN A 67 -5.96 -2.35 25.14
CA GLN A 67 -6.11 -1.24 26.10
C GLN A 67 -5.22 -0.06 25.74
N GLN A 68 -3.96 -0.31 25.34
CA GLN A 68 -3.07 0.76 24.88
C GLN A 68 -3.62 1.44 23.63
N ALA A 69 -4.08 0.66 22.65
CA ALA A 69 -4.71 1.20 21.45
C ALA A 69 -5.97 2.03 21.77
N ALA A 70 -6.77 1.64 22.76
CA ALA A 70 -7.95 2.40 23.19
C ALA A 70 -7.56 3.74 23.85
N LEU A 71 -6.54 3.75 24.70
CA LEU A 71 -6.02 4.96 25.35
C LEU A 71 -5.36 5.92 24.33
N GLU A 72 -4.62 5.38 23.36
CA GLU A 72 -4.04 6.16 22.26
C GLU A 72 -5.12 6.79 21.38
N LYS A 73 -6.17 6.02 21.04
CA LYS A 73 -7.32 6.53 20.30
C LYS A 73 -8.03 7.66 21.04
N GLU A 74 -8.20 7.55 22.36
CA GLU A 74 -8.83 8.58 23.18
C GLU A 74 -7.97 9.85 23.23
N LYS A 75 -6.64 9.73 23.30
CA LYS A 75 -5.73 10.84 23.46
C LYS A 75 -5.37 11.55 22.14
N TYR A 76 -5.20 10.80 21.07
CA TYR A 76 -4.67 11.28 19.79
C TYR A 76 -5.65 11.14 18.61
N GLY A 77 -6.80 10.51 18.80
CA GLY A 77 -7.72 10.13 17.73
C GLY A 77 -7.28 8.85 17.01
N LEU A 78 -7.90 8.59 15.86
CA LEU A 78 -7.56 7.44 15.03
C LEU A 78 -6.21 7.65 14.32
N ASN A 79 -5.35 6.63 14.33
CA ASN A 79 -4.19 6.61 13.46
C ASN A 79 -4.60 6.30 12.00
N ALA A 80 -3.69 6.52 11.04
CA ALA A 80 -3.96 6.33 9.62
C ALA A 80 -4.51 4.93 9.29
N ASP A 81 -3.93 3.87 9.87
CA ASP A 81 -4.35 2.49 9.61
C ASP A 81 -5.77 2.21 10.13
N GLN A 82 -6.13 2.80 11.27
CA GLN A 82 -7.48 2.70 11.83
C GLN A 82 -8.48 3.46 10.97
N ARG A 83 -8.11 4.64 10.47
CA ARG A 83 -8.96 5.45 9.57
C ARG A 83 -9.18 4.73 8.24
N ILE A 84 -8.14 4.21 7.62
CA ILE A 84 -8.24 3.39 6.41
C ILE A 84 -9.19 2.21 6.64
N LYS A 85 -9.06 1.52 7.77
CA LYS A 85 -9.94 0.39 8.10
C LYS A 85 -11.39 0.82 8.26
N GLU A 86 -11.67 1.96 8.90
CA GLU A 86 -13.03 2.49 9.06
C GLU A 86 -13.62 2.89 7.71
N LEU A 87 -12.88 3.60 6.85
CA LEU A 87 -13.30 3.97 5.50
C LEU A 87 -13.64 2.75 4.64
N ARG A 88 -12.79 1.72 4.65
CA ARG A 88 -13.06 0.45 3.96
C ARG A 88 -14.35 -0.23 4.45
N GLN A 89 -14.61 -0.19 5.74
CA GLN A 89 -15.83 -0.78 6.31
C GLN A 89 -17.08 -0.01 5.91
N GLN A 90 -17.01 1.33 5.85
CA GLN A 90 -18.10 2.18 5.40
C GLN A 90 -18.39 1.96 3.91
N ALA A 91 -17.36 2.05 3.06
CA ALA A 91 -17.49 1.81 1.63
C ALA A 91 -18.06 0.42 1.32
N LYS A 92 -17.60 -0.63 2.04
CA LYS A 92 -18.09 -2.00 1.86
C LYS A 92 -19.59 -2.14 2.13
N LYS A 93 -20.14 -1.38 3.08
CA LYS A 93 -21.59 -1.41 3.38
C LYS A 93 -22.41 -0.79 2.26
N LEU A 94 -21.84 0.20 1.57
CA LEU A 94 -22.50 0.95 0.51
C LEU A 94 -22.37 0.32 -0.88
N ARG A 95 -21.52 -0.71 -1.04
CA ARG A 95 -21.46 -1.48 -2.30
C ARG A 95 -22.78 -2.18 -2.56
N GLY A 96 -23.46 -1.79 -3.64
CA GLY A 96 -24.76 -2.33 -4.02
C GLY A 96 -25.95 -1.68 -3.31
N ASP A 97 -25.73 -0.62 -2.55
CA ASP A 97 -26.74 0.25 -1.99
C ASP A 97 -27.26 1.26 -3.02
N ASP A 98 -28.24 2.09 -2.64
CA ASP A 98 -28.76 3.08 -3.58
C ASP A 98 -27.70 4.16 -3.93
N SER A 99 -27.88 4.81 -5.08
CA SER A 99 -26.94 5.80 -5.60
C SER A 99 -26.90 7.08 -4.74
N GLU A 100 -27.95 7.39 -3.98
CA GLU A 100 -28.00 8.57 -3.14
C GLU A 100 -27.10 8.43 -1.92
N ALA A 101 -27.11 7.26 -1.26
CA ALA A 101 -26.24 6.96 -0.13
C ALA A 101 -24.75 6.93 -0.56
N GLN A 102 -24.46 6.41 -1.77
CA GLN A 102 -23.11 6.42 -2.32
C GLN A 102 -22.64 7.84 -2.63
N GLU A 103 -23.49 8.70 -3.21
CA GLU A 103 -23.15 10.09 -3.50
C GLU A 103 -22.96 10.91 -2.21
N GLU A 104 -23.74 10.67 -1.15
CA GLU A 104 -23.58 11.34 0.14
C GLU A 104 -22.23 10.96 0.77
N PHE A 105 -21.90 9.67 0.78
CA PHE A 105 -20.59 9.21 1.27
C PHE A 105 -19.43 9.79 0.44
N SER A 106 -19.55 9.83 -0.88
CA SER A 106 -18.52 10.43 -1.73
C SER A 106 -18.33 11.92 -1.46
N ARG A 107 -19.40 12.67 -1.15
CA ARG A 107 -19.31 14.07 -0.71
C ARG A 107 -18.61 14.24 0.64
N GLU A 108 -18.80 13.31 1.56
CA GLU A 108 -18.03 13.28 2.82
C GLU A 108 -16.56 13.06 2.55
N LEU A 109 -16.23 12.10 1.65
CA LEU A 109 -14.86 11.83 1.24
C LEU A 109 -14.16 13.01 0.56
N VAL A 110 -14.88 13.90 -0.17
CA VAL A 110 -14.31 15.15 -0.70
C VAL A 110 -13.76 16.01 0.43
N ASN A 111 -14.54 16.21 1.49
CA ASN A 111 -14.12 17.02 2.63
C ASN A 111 -12.97 16.36 3.39
N GLU A 112 -13.01 15.04 3.53
CA GLU A 112 -11.94 14.28 4.19
C GLU A 112 -10.64 14.34 3.38
N MET A 113 -10.70 14.17 2.05
CA MET A 113 -9.54 14.30 1.16
C MET A 113 -8.85 15.65 1.29
N LEU A 114 -9.61 16.74 1.40
CA LEU A 114 -9.09 18.10 1.55
C LEU A 114 -8.45 18.37 2.93
N ALA A 115 -8.96 17.73 3.97
CA ALA A 115 -8.49 17.90 5.34
C ALA A 115 -7.38 16.94 5.75
N GLU A 116 -7.20 15.85 4.99
CA GLU A 116 -6.28 14.77 5.35
C GLU A 116 -4.82 15.11 5.06
N HIS A 117 -3.96 14.89 6.05
CA HIS A 117 -2.53 15.13 5.94
C HIS A 117 -1.73 13.88 5.59
N ASP A 118 -2.21 12.68 5.97
CA ASP A 118 -1.51 11.42 5.69
C ASP A 118 -1.77 10.96 4.25
N PRO A 119 -0.74 10.90 3.38
CA PRO A 119 -0.92 10.51 1.98
C PRO A 119 -1.45 9.09 1.81
N ARG A 120 -1.24 8.19 2.78
CA ARG A 120 -1.79 6.81 2.72
C ARG A 120 -3.31 6.80 2.84
N VAL A 121 -3.86 7.69 3.66
CA VAL A 121 -5.33 7.83 3.80
C VAL A 121 -5.90 8.47 2.54
N ARG A 122 -5.25 9.52 1.99
CA ARG A 122 -5.68 10.13 0.72
C ARG A 122 -5.64 9.13 -0.45
N ALA A 123 -4.59 8.30 -0.53
CA ALA A 123 -4.49 7.23 -1.52
C ALA A 123 -5.61 6.19 -1.37
N GLU A 124 -5.94 5.82 -0.14
CA GLU A 124 -7.06 4.91 0.12
C GLU A 124 -8.41 5.50 -0.31
N ILE A 125 -8.65 6.79 -0.05
CA ILE A 125 -9.86 7.49 -0.49
C ILE A 125 -10.02 7.37 -2.02
N LEU A 126 -8.94 7.53 -2.79
CA LEU A 126 -8.97 7.37 -4.25
C LEU A 126 -9.38 5.95 -4.67
N HIS A 127 -8.79 4.93 -4.06
CA HIS A 127 -9.17 3.54 -4.36
C HIS A 127 -10.63 3.24 -4.02
N LEU A 128 -11.16 3.82 -2.94
CA LEU A 128 -12.56 3.65 -2.58
C LEU A 128 -13.50 4.39 -3.54
N CYS A 129 -13.13 5.60 -3.96
CA CYS A 129 -13.92 6.40 -4.90
C CYS A 129 -14.02 5.76 -6.28
N ALA A 130 -13.01 5.00 -6.71
CA ALA A 130 -13.05 4.28 -7.99
C ALA A 130 -14.15 3.21 -8.06
N ASP A 131 -14.68 2.77 -6.92
CA ASP A 131 -15.81 1.83 -6.85
C ASP A 131 -17.18 2.49 -7.07
N PHE A 132 -17.28 3.82 -7.03
CA PHE A 132 -18.53 4.56 -7.07
C PHE A 132 -18.65 5.41 -8.33
N ASP A 133 -19.68 5.16 -9.13
CA ASP A 133 -19.95 5.92 -10.36
C ASP A 133 -20.84 7.14 -10.04
N ASN A 134 -20.22 8.18 -9.48
CA ASN A 134 -20.90 9.43 -9.18
C ASN A 134 -19.98 10.66 -9.34
N PRO A 135 -20.53 11.89 -9.48
CA PRO A 135 -19.76 13.08 -9.74
C PRO A 135 -18.73 13.42 -8.66
N SER A 136 -19.04 13.18 -7.38
CA SER A 136 -18.15 13.47 -6.26
C SER A 136 -16.92 12.56 -6.28
N SER A 137 -17.12 11.27 -6.54
CA SER A 137 -16.02 10.30 -6.70
C SER A 137 -15.11 10.65 -7.87
N LEU A 138 -15.68 10.99 -9.02
CA LEU A 138 -14.91 11.42 -10.20
C LEU A 138 -14.10 12.69 -9.90
N ALA A 139 -14.68 13.66 -9.18
CA ALA A 139 -13.96 14.88 -8.79
C ALA A 139 -12.74 14.59 -7.89
N ILE A 140 -12.88 13.63 -6.96
CA ILE A 140 -11.75 13.17 -6.12
C ILE A 140 -10.67 12.52 -6.98
N CYS A 141 -11.03 11.62 -7.91
CA CYS A 141 -10.08 10.94 -8.78
C CYS A 141 -9.34 11.92 -9.71
N ILE A 142 -10.03 12.97 -10.23
CA ILE A 142 -9.39 14.04 -11.01
C ILE A 142 -8.43 14.85 -10.13
N GLY A 143 -8.88 15.24 -8.92
CA GLY A 143 -8.07 16.02 -7.99
C GLY A 143 -6.80 15.30 -7.56
N GLY A 144 -6.89 13.99 -7.28
CA GLY A 144 -5.77 13.15 -6.86
C GLY A 144 -4.62 13.08 -7.86
N LEU A 145 -4.90 13.25 -9.16
CA LEU A 145 -3.85 13.33 -10.18
C LEU A 145 -2.88 14.52 -9.97
N ASN A 146 -3.27 15.54 -9.25
CA ASN A 146 -2.47 16.73 -8.97
C ASN A 146 -2.06 16.85 -7.50
N ASP A 147 -2.16 15.77 -6.74
CA ASP A 147 -1.73 15.76 -5.33
C ASP A 147 -0.21 16.02 -5.21
N PRO A 148 0.23 16.74 -4.18
CA PRO A 148 1.66 16.99 -3.97
C PRO A 148 2.45 15.70 -3.70
N ASP A 149 1.81 14.65 -3.19
CA ASP A 149 2.47 13.39 -2.85
C ASP A 149 2.42 12.37 -4.00
N THR A 150 3.57 11.81 -4.34
CA THR A 150 3.73 10.81 -5.42
C THR A 150 2.86 9.58 -5.21
N LEU A 151 2.73 9.09 -3.96
CA LEU A 151 1.89 7.93 -3.65
C LEU A 151 0.42 8.18 -4.02
N VAL A 152 -0.07 9.38 -3.74
CA VAL A 152 -1.46 9.76 -4.03
C VAL A 152 -1.68 9.89 -5.53
N ARG A 153 -0.72 10.48 -6.28
CA ARG A 153 -0.82 10.56 -7.75
C ARG A 153 -0.79 9.17 -8.41
N ILE A 154 0.00 8.23 -7.87
CA ILE A 154 -0.01 6.83 -8.30
C ILE A 154 -1.37 6.20 -8.03
N ALA A 155 -1.91 6.35 -6.83
CA ALA A 155 -3.23 5.84 -6.49
C ALA A 155 -4.34 6.44 -7.36
N ALA A 156 -4.20 7.69 -7.80
CA ALA A 156 -5.11 8.30 -8.76
C ALA A 156 -5.01 7.65 -10.15
N CYS A 157 -3.82 7.25 -10.60
CA CYS A 157 -3.68 6.46 -11.83
C CYS A 157 -4.37 5.09 -11.70
N ASP A 158 -4.15 4.37 -10.59
CA ASP A 158 -4.84 3.10 -10.32
C ASP A 158 -6.37 3.27 -10.28
N ALA A 159 -6.86 4.37 -9.70
CA ALA A 159 -8.30 4.69 -9.69
C ALA A 159 -8.84 4.90 -11.12
N TRP A 160 -8.13 5.61 -11.97
CA TRP A 160 -8.51 5.80 -13.37
C TRP A 160 -8.43 4.52 -14.19
N LEU A 161 -7.46 3.63 -13.90
CA LEU A 161 -7.43 2.29 -14.48
C LEU A 161 -8.71 1.51 -14.13
N GLN A 162 -9.17 1.60 -12.89
CA GLN A 162 -10.39 0.90 -12.42
C GLN A 162 -11.65 1.49 -13.05
N ILE A 163 -11.76 2.82 -13.16
CA ILE A 163 -12.89 3.51 -13.81
C ILE A 163 -12.96 3.16 -15.29
N GLY A 164 -11.83 3.14 -15.97
CA GLY A 164 -11.75 2.75 -17.39
C GLY A 164 -12.25 3.81 -18.36
N GLY A 165 -12.48 3.37 -19.60
CA GLY A 165 -13.02 4.21 -20.67
C GLY A 165 -12.00 5.14 -21.34
N ASP A 166 -12.48 5.94 -22.30
CA ASP A 166 -11.63 6.85 -23.06
C ASP A 166 -11.12 8.04 -22.25
N GLU A 167 -11.87 8.45 -21.23
CA GLU A 167 -11.43 9.50 -20.31
C GLU A 167 -10.23 9.05 -19.48
N ALA A 168 -10.20 7.79 -19.01
CA ALA A 168 -9.05 7.25 -18.31
C ALA A 168 -7.79 7.30 -19.17
N VAL A 169 -7.90 6.97 -20.49
CA VAL A 169 -6.78 7.09 -21.42
C VAL A 169 -6.24 8.52 -21.47
N GLN A 170 -7.14 9.53 -21.51
CA GLN A 170 -6.73 10.94 -21.56
C GLN A 170 -6.04 11.39 -20.27
N TYR A 171 -6.57 11.01 -19.10
CA TYR A 171 -5.98 11.38 -17.81
C TYR A 171 -4.62 10.72 -17.59
N LEU A 172 -4.51 9.44 -17.89
CA LEU A 172 -3.26 8.70 -17.78
C LEU A 172 -2.22 9.19 -18.80
N ALA A 173 -2.61 9.47 -20.03
CA ALA A 173 -1.74 10.07 -21.03
C ALA A 173 -1.18 11.43 -20.58
N ASN A 174 -2.02 12.25 -19.94
CA ASN A 174 -1.58 13.53 -19.40
C ASN A 174 -0.58 13.32 -18.26
N ARG A 175 -0.81 12.38 -17.34
CA ARG A 175 0.16 12.06 -16.28
C ARG A 175 1.50 11.59 -16.83
N PHE A 176 1.49 10.67 -17.79
CA PHE A 176 2.73 10.26 -18.47
C PHE A 176 3.52 11.44 -19.03
N ARG A 177 2.87 12.41 -19.68
CA ARG A 177 3.53 13.53 -20.33
C ARG A 177 4.01 14.60 -19.37
N SER A 178 3.27 14.85 -18.28
CA SER A 178 3.44 16.05 -17.45
C SER A 178 3.97 15.80 -16.05
N ASP A 179 3.98 14.56 -15.55
CA ASP A 179 4.44 14.32 -14.19
C ASP A 179 5.96 14.45 -14.09
N GLU A 180 6.42 15.14 -13.04
CA GLU A 180 7.85 15.29 -12.76
C GLU A 180 8.49 14.00 -12.25
N ASP A 181 7.70 13.15 -11.58
CA ASP A 181 8.17 11.91 -10.99
C ASP A 181 8.12 10.76 -12.01
N VAL A 182 9.26 10.09 -12.19
CA VAL A 182 9.37 8.98 -13.15
C VAL A 182 8.50 7.78 -12.76
N ASP A 183 8.31 7.54 -11.45
CA ASP A 183 7.50 6.42 -10.97
C ASP A 183 6.03 6.62 -11.33
N VAL A 184 5.51 7.85 -11.24
CA VAL A 184 4.15 8.18 -11.71
C VAL A 184 4.04 7.99 -13.22
N ARG A 185 5.03 8.46 -14.00
CA ARG A 185 5.03 8.26 -15.47
C ARG A 185 5.04 6.78 -15.86
N LEU A 186 5.86 5.96 -15.18
CA LEU A 186 5.92 4.52 -15.40
C LEU A 186 4.61 3.82 -15.03
N HIS A 187 3.96 4.27 -13.95
CA HIS A 187 2.63 3.79 -13.55
C HIS A 187 1.58 4.11 -14.60
N ALA A 188 1.52 5.37 -15.06
CA ALA A 188 0.57 5.79 -16.08
C ALA A 188 0.72 4.98 -17.39
N ILE A 189 1.97 4.69 -17.83
CA ILE A 189 2.22 3.84 -18.99
C ILE A 189 1.74 2.40 -18.76
N ARG A 190 2.00 1.84 -17.58
CA ARG A 190 1.51 0.51 -17.21
C ARG A 190 -0.01 0.45 -17.26
N ASP A 191 -0.68 1.44 -16.70
CA ASP A 191 -2.13 1.47 -16.59
C ASP A 191 -2.78 1.70 -17.95
N LEU A 192 -2.17 2.50 -18.84
CA LEU A 192 -2.58 2.60 -20.24
C LEU A 192 -2.53 1.24 -20.95
N GLY A 193 -1.51 0.41 -20.66
CA GLY A 193 -1.44 -0.96 -21.17
C GLY A 193 -2.56 -1.84 -20.62
N ALA A 194 -2.74 -1.82 -19.29
CA ALA A 194 -3.72 -2.64 -18.58
C ALA A 194 -5.18 -2.28 -18.92
N LEU A 195 -5.47 -1.03 -19.32
CA LEU A 195 -6.78 -0.64 -19.86
C LEU A 195 -7.20 -1.45 -21.09
N GLY A 196 -6.23 -1.96 -21.88
CA GLY A 196 -6.52 -2.68 -23.10
C GLY A 196 -7.26 -1.88 -24.18
N ASN A 197 -7.26 -0.55 -24.06
CA ASN A 197 -7.94 0.35 -24.99
C ASN A 197 -6.99 0.77 -26.12
N GLU A 198 -7.38 0.49 -27.37
CA GLU A 198 -6.56 0.82 -28.54
C GLU A 198 -6.26 2.34 -28.65
N ALA A 199 -7.10 3.21 -28.08
CA ALA A 199 -6.83 4.64 -27.99
C ALA A 199 -5.54 4.99 -27.23
N ALA A 200 -5.00 4.06 -26.41
CA ALA A 200 -3.72 4.23 -25.74
C ALA A 200 -2.50 4.01 -26.65
N ILE A 201 -2.66 3.32 -27.81
CA ILE A 201 -1.54 2.99 -28.71
C ILE A 201 -0.71 4.21 -29.11
N PRO A 202 -1.29 5.34 -29.54
CA PRO A 202 -0.50 6.51 -29.91
C PRO A 202 0.33 7.08 -28.74
N VAL A 203 -0.22 7.04 -27.53
CA VAL A 203 0.48 7.52 -26.33
C VAL A 203 1.64 6.57 -25.94
N LEU A 204 1.40 5.28 -26.03
CA LEU A 204 2.43 4.27 -25.78
C LEU A 204 3.53 4.32 -26.85
N ALA A 205 3.19 4.62 -28.11
CA ALA A 205 4.17 4.88 -29.17
C ALA A 205 5.05 6.12 -28.86
N GLU A 206 4.44 7.19 -28.35
CA GLU A 206 5.18 8.38 -27.87
C GLU A 206 6.19 7.99 -26.76
N ALA A 207 5.79 7.09 -25.84
CA ALA A 207 6.67 6.62 -24.78
C ALA A 207 7.88 5.82 -25.28
N LEU A 208 7.82 5.18 -26.47
CA LEU A 208 8.97 4.54 -27.08
C LEU A 208 10.06 5.54 -27.49
N GLU A 209 9.71 6.82 -27.71
CA GLU A 209 10.66 7.87 -28.08
C GLU A 209 11.35 8.49 -26.84
N SER A 210 10.99 8.08 -25.64
CA SER A 210 11.63 8.55 -24.42
C SER A 210 13.13 8.26 -24.42
N PRO A 211 13.97 9.19 -23.92
CA PRO A 211 15.39 8.90 -23.71
C PRO A 211 15.65 7.93 -22.55
N ASP A 212 14.66 7.68 -21.70
CA ASP A 212 14.76 6.79 -20.55
C ASP A 212 14.46 5.33 -20.97
N PRO A 213 15.44 4.39 -20.86
CA PRO A 213 15.23 2.99 -21.19
C PRO A 213 14.13 2.30 -20.36
N ALA A 214 13.90 2.75 -19.12
CA ALA A 214 12.83 2.18 -18.28
C ALA A 214 11.45 2.51 -18.84
N VAL A 215 11.28 3.73 -19.35
CA VAL A 215 10.05 4.19 -20.02
C VAL A 215 9.82 3.40 -21.31
N GLN A 216 10.87 3.25 -22.16
CA GLN A 216 10.78 2.45 -23.38
C GLN A 216 10.40 0.99 -23.10
N PHE A 217 11.06 0.38 -22.10
CA PHE A 217 10.78 -1.01 -21.72
C PHE A 217 9.33 -1.17 -21.24
N ARG A 218 8.84 -0.24 -20.42
CA ARG A 218 7.45 -0.25 -19.95
C ARG A 218 6.48 -0.06 -21.10
N ALA A 219 6.77 0.84 -22.04
CA ALA A 219 5.94 1.08 -23.22
C ALA A 219 5.82 -0.18 -24.09
N VAL A 220 6.94 -0.91 -24.33
CA VAL A 220 6.92 -2.19 -25.05
C VAL A 220 5.99 -3.19 -24.34
N ALA A 221 6.10 -3.34 -23.00
CA ALA A 221 5.25 -4.24 -22.24
C ALA A 221 3.76 -3.86 -22.39
N SER A 222 3.43 -2.58 -22.25
CA SER A 222 2.08 -2.06 -22.38
C SER A 222 1.52 -2.21 -23.80
N LEU A 223 2.34 -2.01 -24.84
CA LEU A 223 1.93 -2.25 -26.23
C LEU A 223 1.63 -3.73 -26.50
N LYS A 224 2.38 -4.67 -25.89
CA LYS A 224 2.05 -6.09 -25.96
C LYS A 224 0.67 -6.38 -25.37
N GLU A 225 0.36 -5.78 -24.22
CA GLU A 225 -0.93 -5.98 -23.54
C GLU A 225 -2.09 -5.43 -24.39
N VAL A 226 -2.00 -4.17 -24.88
CA VAL A 226 -3.06 -3.53 -25.66
C VAL A 226 -3.27 -4.22 -27.02
N SER A 227 -2.18 -4.55 -27.74
CA SER A 227 -2.27 -5.07 -29.10
C SER A 227 -2.49 -6.58 -29.17
N GLY A 228 -2.19 -7.30 -28.07
CA GLY A 228 -2.15 -8.77 -28.07
C GLY A 228 -1.05 -9.37 -28.94
N ARG A 229 -0.08 -8.56 -29.41
CA ARG A 229 1.04 -8.98 -30.27
C ARG A 229 2.30 -9.18 -29.45
N ASP A 230 3.22 -9.98 -29.96
CA ASP A 230 4.58 -10.13 -29.41
C ASP A 230 5.63 -9.94 -30.50
N LEU A 231 6.10 -8.69 -30.64
CA LEU A 231 7.22 -8.33 -31.51
C LEU A 231 8.58 -8.43 -30.77
N GLY A 232 8.64 -9.13 -29.65
CA GLY A 232 9.82 -9.18 -28.81
C GLY A 232 10.03 -7.91 -28.00
N ASN A 233 11.27 -7.66 -27.61
CA ASN A 233 11.66 -6.48 -26.84
C ASN A 233 12.39 -5.43 -27.69
N ASP A 234 12.35 -5.56 -29.00
CA ASP A 234 12.97 -4.61 -29.91
C ASP A 234 12.09 -3.35 -30.03
N VAL A 235 12.58 -2.25 -29.47
CA VAL A 235 11.89 -0.95 -29.48
C VAL A 235 11.63 -0.48 -30.91
N ASN A 236 12.54 -0.74 -31.86
CA ASN A 236 12.38 -0.28 -33.23
C ASN A 236 11.26 -1.05 -33.95
N ALA A 237 11.14 -2.35 -33.73
CA ALA A 237 10.04 -3.13 -34.27
C ALA A 237 8.67 -2.59 -33.78
N TRP A 238 8.60 -2.20 -32.52
CA TRP A 238 7.37 -1.59 -31.95
C TRP A 238 7.10 -0.20 -32.49
N ARG A 239 8.13 0.63 -32.75
CA ARG A 239 7.98 1.93 -33.41
C ARG A 239 7.43 1.78 -34.81
N GLU A 240 8.00 0.87 -35.61
CA GLU A 240 7.54 0.59 -36.97
C GLU A 240 6.08 0.10 -36.98
N TRP A 241 5.75 -0.80 -36.06
CA TRP A 241 4.38 -1.26 -35.90
C TRP A 241 3.41 -0.13 -35.53
N ALA A 242 3.78 0.75 -34.63
CA ALA A 242 2.92 1.82 -34.14
C ALA A 242 2.62 2.91 -35.18
N VAL A 243 3.43 3.04 -36.23
CA VAL A 243 3.17 3.97 -37.37
C VAL A 243 1.92 3.56 -38.15
N ASP A 244 1.76 2.26 -38.43
CA ASP A 244 0.59 1.72 -39.10
C ASP A 244 0.29 0.30 -38.59
N PRO A 245 -0.39 0.18 -37.46
CA PRO A 245 -0.71 -1.13 -36.88
C PRO A 245 -1.51 -2.05 -37.80
N ALA A 246 -2.32 -1.47 -38.72
CA ALA A 246 -3.18 -2.22 -39.62
C ALA A 246 -2.39 -2.77 -40.84
N ALA A 247 -1.42 -2.01 -41.33
CA ALA A 247 -0.59 -2.42 -42.46
C ALA A 247 0.60 -3.29 -42.07
N TYR A 248 0.99 -3.28 -40.78
CA TYR A 248 2.13 -4.07 -40.30
C TYR A 248 1.91 -5.56 -40.50
N ARG A 249 2.75 -6.13 -41.36
CA ARG A 249 2.80 -7.59 -41.57
C ARG A 249 4.07 -8.11 -40.89
N GLU A 250 3.90 -9.07 -40.01
CA GLU A 250 5.05 -9.81 -39.47
C GLU A 250 5.80 -10.45 -40.64
N GLU A 251 7.09 -10.12 -40.83
CA GLU A 251 7.93 -10.81 -41.80
C GLU A 251 8.02 -12.28 -41.39
N TRP A 252 7.48 -13.14 -42.26
CA TRP A 252 7.50 -14.59 -42.05
C TRP A 252 8.97 -15.10 -42.06
N SER A 253 9.46 -15.43 -40.88
CA SER A 253 10.73 -16.11 -40.76
C SER A 253 10.49 -17.63 -40.83
N VAL A 254 11.03 -18.29 -41.86
CA VAL A 254 11.01 -19.75 -41.97
C VAL A 254 11.58 -20.40 -40.71
N ALA A 255 12.57 -19.78 -40.08
CA ALA A 255 13.19 -20.25 -38.85
C ALA A 255 12.23 -20.25 -37.64
N GLU A 256 11.29 -19.31 -37.56
CA GLU A 256 10.29 -19.27 -36.48
C GLU A 256 9.19 -20.33 -36.66
N VAL A 257 8.79 -20.57 -37.88
CA VAL A 257 7.84 -21.66 -38.20
C VAL A 257 8.45 -23.01 -37.84
N TRP A 258 9.72 -23.24 -38.20
CA TRP A 258 10.43 -24.46 -37.82
C TRP A 258 10.55 -24.64 -36.30
N ARG A 259 10.78 -23.57 -35.53
CA ARG A 259 10.88 -23.60 -34.06
C ARG A 259 9.53 -23.90 -33.37
N LYS A 260 8.40 -23.56 -34.02
CA LYS A 260 7.05 -23.87 -33.51
C LYS A 260 6.57 -25.27 -33.86
N ILE A 261 7.15 -25.93 -34.87
CA ILE A 261 6.73 -27.24 -35.35
C ILE A 261 7.63 -28.35 -34.76
N PHE A 262 8.87 -28.07 -34.46
CA PHE A 262 9.88 -28.99 -33.92
C PHE A 262 10.45 -28.49 -32.60
#